data_5ff1f28af9814b6a79d82840640cf5e6
#
_entry.id   5ff1f28af9814b6a79d82840640cf5e6
#
_cell.length_a   1.000
_cell.length_b   1.000
_cell.length_c   1.000
_cell.angle_alpha   90.00
_cell.angle_beta   90.00
_cell.angle_gamma   90.00
#
_symmetry.space_group_name_H-M   'P 1'
#
loop_
_entity.id
_entity.type
_entity.pdbx_description
1 polymer ?
#
loop_
_entity_poly.entity_id
_entity_poly.type
_entity_poly.pdbx_seq_one_letter_code
_entity_poly.pdbx_strand_id
1 'polypeptide(L)'
;GRQKGAKSYITHPDFSGRVSYYGHLGLNLGFSAYLGDSESKKYDGLDLADESAVASADSTIIGIQMIGVDARYTEGPLQLRGQYIIANLSNTDQYNSITEKDLGSKLTGYYAEAGYNLLDGKSDTEELIAFARYENYNTHVEVAEGYSINDAYNRTELTIGLGFKIAKGAMFKADYQIISDASREDKRGQFNFGTAIWF
;
A
#
# COMPACT_ATOMS: atom_id res chain seq x y z
N GLY A 1 -15.79 -11.79 5.37
CA GLY A 1 -16.04 -10.84 4.27
C GLY A 1 -17.53 -10.67 3.99
N ARG A 2 -17.93 -9.48 3.61
CA ARG A 2 -19.33 -9.17 3.28
C ARG A 2 -19.58 -9.38 1.79
N GLN A 3 -19.51 -10.62 1.32
CA GLN A 3 -19.87 -10.91 -0.06
C GLN A 3 -21.35 -11.33 -0.08
N LYS A 4 -22.20 -10.54 -0.74
CA LYS A 4 -23.61 -10.91 -0.94
C LYS A 4 -23.71 -12.22 -1.73
N GLY A 5 -24.30 -13.25 -1.11
CA GLY A 5 -24.58 -14.53 -1.75
C GLY A 5 -23.43 -15.53 -1.80
N ALA A 6 -22.23 -15.19 -1.32
CA ALA A 6 -21.14 -16.16 -1.20
C ALA A 6 -21.24 -16.94 0.10
N LYS A 7 -21.02 -18.25 0.04
CA LYS A 7 -20.87 -19.09 1.23
C LYS A 7 -19.55 -18.68 1.92
N SER A 8 -19.61 -18.42 3.22
CA SER A 8 -18.41 -18.20 4.03
C SER A 8 -17.76 -19.57 4.29
N TYR A 9 -16.47 -19.68 4.00
CA TYR A 9 -15.65 -20.82 4.38
C TYR A 9 -14.34 -20.32 5.00
N ILE A 10 -13.78 -21.07 5.90
CA ILE A 10 -12.47 -20.81 6.51
C ILE A 10 -11.68 -22.10 6.35
N THR A 11 -10.67 -22.08 5.51
CA THR A 11 -9.71 -23.19 5.35
C THR A 11 -8.48 -22.93 6.21
N HIS A 12 -7.96 -21.70 6.17
CA HIS A 12 -6.84 -21.26 7.01
C HIS A 12 -7.18 -19.92 7.66
N PRO A 13 -6.90 -19.72 8.97
CA PRO A 13 -7.14 -18.45 9.61
C PRO A 13 -6.00 -17.47 9.30
N ASP A 14 -6.36 -16.23 8.98
CA ASP A 14 -5.43 -15.12 8.88
C ASP A 14 -5.24 -14.46 10.24
N PHE A 15 -4.01 -14.04 10.53
CA PHE A 15 -3.66 -13.32 11.73
C PHE A 15 -3.16 -11.93 11.37
N SER A 16 -3.72 -10.91 12.00
CA SER A 16 -3.24 -9.54 11.88
C SER A 16 -3.17 -8.88 13.24
N GLY A 17 -2.15 -8.06 13.43
CA GLY A 17 -1.97 -7.33 14.67
C GLY A 17 -1.27 -5.99 14.45
N ARG A 18 -1.57 -5.04 15.35
CA ARG A 18 -0.91 -3.74 15.36
C ARG A 18 -0.65 -3.31 16.81
N VAL A 19 0.55 -2.75 17.02
CA VAL A 19 0.92 -2.05 18.26
C VAL A 19 1.21 -0.60 17.90
N SER A 20 0.70 0.33 18.68
CA SER A 20 0.92 1.78 18.48
C SER A 20 1.45 2.41 19.77
N TYR A 21 2.42 3.31 19.62
CA TYR A 21 3.03 4.08 20.68
C TYR A 21 2.69 5.57 20.54
N TYR A 22 2.19 6.16 21.62
CA TYR A 22 1.76 7.56 21.72
C TYR A 22 2.42 8.28 22.91
N GLY A 23 3.54 7.76 23.40
CA GLY A 23 4.18 8.25 24.64
C GLY A 23 4.88 9.61 24.53
N HIS A 24 4.96 10.19 23.33
CA HIS A 24 5.49 11.54 23.10
C HIS A 24 4.45 12.40 22.40
N LEU A 25 4.28 13.66 22.84
CA LEU A 25 3.32 14.58 22.26
C LEU A 25 3.61 14.79 20.75
N GLY A 26 2.58 14.68 19.95
CA GLY A 26 2.67 14.82 18.49
C GLY A 26 3.22 13.60 17.76
N LEU A 27 3.86 12.63 18.45
CA LEU A 27 4.44 11.43 17.84
C LEU A 27 3.52 10.21 17.99
N ASN A 28 3.28 9.55 16.87
CA ASN A 28 2.61 8.25 16.80
C ASN A 28 3.50 7.29 16.00
N LEU A 29 3.91 6.20 16.63
CA LEU A 29 4.65 5.12 15.97
C LEU A 29 3.77 3.88 15.91
N GLY A 30 3.80 3.17 14.80
CA GLY A 30 3.06 1.95 14.59
C GLY A 30 3.95 0.81 14.12
N PHE A 31 3.69 -0.38 14.66
CA PHE A 31 4.20 -1.65 14.15
C PHE A 31 3.02 -2.55 13.84
N SER A 32 2.98 -3.15 12.67
CA SER A 32 1.93 -4.06 12.23
C SER A 32 2.51 -5.32 11.60
N ALA A 33 1.81 -6.43 11.78
CA ALA A 33 2.14 -7.70 11.15
C ALA A 33 0.87 -8.37 10.63
N TYR A 34 1.01 -9.10 9.52
CA TYR A 34 -0.02 -9.94 8.92
C TYR A 34 0.60 -11.27 8.52
N LEU A 35 -0.10 -12.35 8.80
CA LEU A 35 0.22 -13.72 8.41
C LEU A 35 -1.07 -14.36 7.91
N GLY A 36 -1.08 -14.87 6.70
CA GLY A 36 -2.27 -15.48 6.12
C GLY A 36 -2.02 -16.04 4.73
N ASP A 37 -3.08 -16.55 4.13
CA ASP A 37 -3.06 -17.16 2.81
C ASP A 37 -4.06 -16.49 1.86
N SER A 38 -3.71 -16.42 0.55
CA SER A 38 -4.60 -15.85 -0.46
C SER A 38 -5.58 -16.92 -0.97
N GLU A 39 -6.71 -17.05 -0.27
CA GLU A 39 -7.74 -18.03 -0.66
C GLU A 39 -9.00 -17.41 -1.30
N SER A 40 -9.02 -16.09 -1.45
CA SER A 40 -10.17 -15.39 -2.03
C SER A 40 -10.43 -15.86 -3.46
N LYS A 41 -11.64 -16.38 -3.70
CA LYS A 41 -12.14 -16.74 -5.04
C LYS A 41 -11.39 -17.89 -5.74
N LYS A 42 -10.58 -18.67 -5.06
CA LYS A 42 -9.82 -19.75 -5.68
C LYS A 42 -10.68 -20.80 -6.40
N TYR A 43 -11.96 -20.94 -6.00
CA TYR A 43 -12.91 -21.86 -6.63
C TYR A 43 -13.97 -21.15 -7.49
N ASP A 44 -13.82 -19.87 -7.78
CA ASP A 44 -14.80 -19.11 -8.54
C ASP A 44 -14.89 -19.64 -9.98
N GLY A 45 -16.07 -20.12 -10.37
CA GLY A 45 -16.31 -20.69 -11.70
C GLY A 45 -15.81 -22.12 -11.92
N LEU A 46 -15.32 -22.79 -10.88
CA LEU A 46 -14.87 -24.19 -10.96
C LEU A 46 -16.02 -25.16 -10.64
N ASP A 47 -16.03 -26.29 -11.35
CA ASP A 47 -16.81 -27.46 -10.94
C ASP A 47 -16.06 -28.15 -9.79
N LEU A 48 -16.62 -28.11 -8.59
CA LEU A 48 -16.03 -28.74 -7.41
C LEU A 48 -16.02 -30.28 -7.45
N ALA A 49 -16.70 -30.89 -8.43
CA ALA A 49 -16.62 -32.34 -8.69
C ALA A 49 -15.40 -32.71 -9.56
N ASP A 50 -14.77 -31.73 -10.20
CA ASP A 50 -13.51 -31.95 -10.93
C ASP A 50 -12.32 -31.81 -9.94
N GLU A 51 -11.88 -32.97 -9.43
CA GLU A 51 -10.76 -33.04 -8.48
C GLU A 51 -9.48 -32.45 -9.05
N SER A 52 -9.24 -32.51 -10.36
CA SER A 52 -8.04 -31.96 -11.00
C SER A 52 -8.06 -30.44 -11.03
N ALA A 53 -9.22 -29.83 -11.32
CA ALA A 53 -9.41 -28.40 -11.29
C ALA A 53 -9.29 -27.85 -9.87
N VAL A 54 -9.84 -28.56 -8.89
CA VAL A 54 -9.73 -28.19 -7.46
C VAL A 54 -8.27 -28.27 -7.00
N ALA A 55 -7.53 -29.34 -7.31
CA ALA A 55 -6.12 -29.48 -6.96
C ALA A 55 -5.24 -28.40 -7.62
N SER A 56 -5.53 -28.03 -8.85
CA SER A 56 -4.86 -26.93 -9.53
C SER A 56 -5.14 -25.59 -8.84
N ALA A 57 -6.39 -25.32 -8.46
CA ALA A 57 -6.74 -24.12 -7.72
C ALA A 57 -6.07 -24.06 -6.33
N ASP A 58 -6.00 -25.19 -5.62
CA ASP A 58 -5.32 -25.28 -4.32
C ASP A 58 -3.82 -24.98 -4.45
N SER A 59 -3.20 -25.38 -5.55
CA SER A 59 -1.80 -25.09 -5.85
C SER A 59 -1.52 -23.60 -6.12
N THR A 60 -2.54 -22.78 -6.33
CA THR A 60 -2.39 -21.31 -6.48
C THR A 60 -2.46 -20.54 -5.18
N ILE A 61 -2.60 -21.19 -4.04
CA ILE A 61 -2.62 -20.55 -2.73
C ILE A 61 -1.23 -19.98 -2.42
N ILE A 62 -1.18 -18.70 -2.10
CA ILE A 62 0.03 -17.98 -1.74
C ILE A 62 0.00 -17.68 -0.24
N GLY A 63 1.03 -18.11 0.48
CA GLY A 63 1.25 -17.67 1.86
C GLY A 63 1.79 -16.24 1.87
N ILE A 64 1.25 -15.40 2.76
CA ILE A 64 1.57 -13.98 2.87
C ILE A 64 2.09 -13.70 4.27
N GLN A 65 3.32 -13.19 4.36
CA GLN A 65 3.92 -12.66 5.59
C GLN A 65 4.25 -11.20 5.36
N MET A 66 3.63 -10.30 6.12
CA MET A 66 3.84 -8.87 5.95
C MET A 66 4.16 -8.20 7.28
N ILE A 67 5.16 -7.32 7.28
CA ILE A 67 5.52 -6.46 8.40
C ILE A 67 5.51 -5.02 7.93
N GLY A 68 4.94 -4.13 8.73
CA GLY A 68 4.91 -2.71 8.47
C GLY A 68 5.28 -1.90 9.71
N VAL A 69 6.05 -0.84 9.49
CA VAL A 69 6.32 0.20 10.48
C VAL A 69 5.86 1.54 9.94
N ASP A 70 5.25 2.36 10.76
CA ASP A 70 4.86 3.71 10.37
C ASP A 70 5.11 4.71 11.50
N ALA A 71 5.32 5.96 11.11
CA ALA A 71 5.49 7.08 12.00
C ALA A 71 4.69 8.28 11.52
N ARG A 72 4.09 9.00 12.46
CA ARG A 72 3.47 10.32 12.25
C ARG A 72 3.95 11.25 13.34
N TYR A 73 4.33 12.45 12.95
CA TYR A 73 4.73 13.50 13.88
C TYR A 73 4.06 14.81 13.48
N THR A 74 3.45 15.48 14.45
CA THR A 74 2.84 16.79 14.25
C THR A 74 3.22 17.68 15.40
N GLU A 75 3.90 18.79 15.10
CA GLU A 75 4.29 19.83 16.06
C GLU A 75 4.14 21.20 15.42
N GLY A 76 3.24 22.03 15.98
CA GLY A 76 2.90 23.31 15.38
C GLY A 76 2.50 23.16 13.92
N PRO A 77 3.14 23.93 13.01
CA PRO A 77 2.84 23.86 11.58
C PRO A 77 3.41 22.62 10.87
N LEU A 78 4.35 21.91 11.49
CA LEU A 78 5.07 20.80 10.87
C LEU A 78 4.28 19.48 10.99
N GLN A 79 4.17 18.77 9.87
CA GLN A 79 3.58 17.45 9.77
C GLN A 79 4.53 16.52 9.04
N LEU A 80 4.94 15.43 9.70
CA LEU A 80 5.79 14.39 9.09
C LEU A 80 5.06 13.06 9.11
N ARG A 81 5.19 12.28 8.04
CA ARG A 81 4.67 10.92 7.94
C ARG A 81 5.66 10.04 7.20
N GLY A 82 5.71 8.79 7.62
CA GLY A 82 6.50 7.79 6.92
C GLY A 82 5.96 6.40 7.19
N GLN A 83 6.21 5.51 6.24
CA GLN A 83 5.87 4.10 6.37
C GLN A 83 6.90 3.26 5.62
N TYR A 84 7.19 2.09 6.14
CA TYR A 84 7.93 1.04 5.46
C TYR A 84 7.18 -0.28 5.59
N ILE A 85 7.06 -1.01 4.49
CA ILE A 85 6.40 -2.33 4.44
C ILE A 85 7.34 -3.30 3.74
N ILE A 86 7.42 -4.50 4.26
CA ILE A 86 8.03 -5.66 3.61
C ILE A 86 7.03 -6.81 3.63
N ALA A 87 6.89 -7.50 2.50
CA ALA A 87 6.08 -8.70 2.38
C ALA A 87 6.90 -9.82 1.73
N ASN A 88 6.79 -11.02 2.29
CA ASN A 88 7.31 -12.25 1.71
C ASN A 88 6.12 -13.12 1.31
N LEU A 89 6.16 -13.61 0.08
CA LEU A 89 5.14 -14.47 -0.50
C LEU A 89 5.75 -15.85 -0.76
N SER A 90 5.09 -16.89 -0.30
CA SER A 90 5.47 -18.27 -0.59
C SER A 90 4.64 -18.83 -1.74
N ASN A 91 5.13 -19.90 -2.36
CA ASN A 91 4.44 -20.62 -3.46
C ASN A 91 4.20 -19.77 -4.73
N THR A 92 5.04 -18.76 -4.95
CA THR A 92 4.92 -17.88 -6.12
C THR A 92 5.34 -18.56 -7.43
N ASP A 93 6.18 -19.59 -7.38
CA ASP A 93 6.59 -20.43 -8.50
C ASP A 93 5.40 -21.20 -9.11
N GLN A 94 4.65 -21.92 -8.28
CA GLN A 94 3.46 -22.65 -8.72
C GLN A 94 2.36 -21.71 -9.18
N TYR A 95 2.12 -20.65 -8.40
CA TYR A 95 1.15 -19.63 -8.77
C TYR A 95 1.44 -19.04 -10.15
N ASN A 96 2.65 -18.59 -10.41
CA ASN A 96 3.07 -18.00 -11.67
C ASN A 96 2.97 -19.00 -12.83
N SER A 97 3.39 -20.26 -12.59
CA SER A 97 3.33 -21.32 -13.60
C SER A 97 1.90 -21.64 -14.02
N ILE A 98 0.95 -21.72 -13.08
CA ILE A 98 -0.45 -22.08 -13.34
C ILE A 98 -1.24 -20.90 -13.91
N THR A 99 -0.99 -19.70 -13.42
CA THR A 99 -1.77 -18.50 -13.77
C THR A 99 -1.16 -17.68 -14.90
N GLU A 100 0.03 -18.03 -15.37
CA GLU A 100 0.82 -17.26 -16.36
C GLU A 100 1.05 -15.81 -15.90
N LYS A 101 1.21 -15.60 -14.58
CA LYS A 101 1.48 -14.31 -13.97
C LYS A 101 2.96 -14.15 -13.65
N ASP A 102 3.30 -12.94 -13.21
CA ASP A 102 4.67 -12.56 -12.86
C ASP A 102 4.64 -11.92 -11.45
N LEU A 103 4.40 -12.75 -10.44
CA LEU A 103 4.32 -12.32 -9.05
C LEU A 103 5.68 -12.52 -8.37
N GLY A 104 6.23 -11.44 -7.79
CA GLY A 104 7.45 -11.52 -7.00
C GLY A 104 7.25 -12.27 -5.69
N SER A 105 8.31 -12.87 -5.17
CA SER A 105 8.32 -13.57 -3.87
C SER A 105 8.59 -12.64 -2.70
N LYS A 106 9.20 -11.47 -2.96
CA LYS A 106 9.45 -10.44 -1.94
C LYS A 106 9.13 -9.05 -2.48
N LEU A 107 8.37 -8.32 -1.69
CA LEU A 107 7.91 -6.98 -1.99
C LEU A 107 8.35 -6.02 -0.89
N THR A 108 8.73 -4.81 -1.28
CA THR A 108 9.00 -3.72 -0.34
C THR A 108 8.37 -2.42 -0.81
N GLY A 109 8.03 -1.56 0.13
CA GLY A 109 7.58 -0.22 -0.18
C GLY A 109 7.81 0.72 1.00
N TYR A 110 8.14 1.96 0.70
CA TYR A 110 8.22 3.00 1.70
C TYR A 110 7.81 4.35 1.15
N TYR A 111 7.36 5.22 2.03
CA TYR A 111 7.24 6.63 1.74
C TYR A 111 7.69 7.49 2.92
N ALA A 112 8.08 8.72 2.61
CA ALA A 112 8.26 9.80 3.56
C ALA A 112 7.56 11.05 3.02
N GLU A 113 6.80 11.72 3.87
CA GLU A 113 6.04 12.94 3.56
C GLU A 113 6.35 14.01 4.61
N ALA A 114 6.57 15.23 4.15
CA ALA A 114 6.66 16.40 4.99
C ALA A 114 5.64 17.45 4.51
N GLY A 115 4.87 17.99 5.44
CA GLY A 115 3.91 19.07 5.22
C GLY A 115 4.17 20.21 6.19
N TYR A 116 3.91 21.44 5.74
CA TYR A 116 4.05 22.64 6.56
C TYR A 116 2.85 23.57 6.34
N ASN A 117 2.18 23.94 7.43
CA ASN A 117 1.06 24.88 7.37
C ASN A 117 1.57 26.32 7.24
N LEU A 118 1.41 26.94 6.09
CA LEU A 118 1.86 28.31 5.79
C LEU A 118 1.01 29.40 6.47
N LEU A 119 -0.18 29.03 6.98
CA LEU A 119 -1.10 29.92 7.69
C LEU A 119 -1.04 29.75 9.21
N ASP A 120 -0.10 28.95 9.73
CA ASP A 120 0.07 28.80 11.18
C ASP A 120 0.35 30.15 11.84
N GLY A 121 -0.39 30.47 12.91
CA GLY A 121 -0.34 31.76 13.59
C GLY A 121 -0.94 32.93 12.82
N LYS A 122 -1.54 32.71 11.63
CA LYS A 122 -2.18 33.75 10.80
C LYS A 122 -3.68 33.56 10.64
N SER A 123 -4.18 32.33 10.74
CA SER A 123 -5.58 32.00 10.70
C SER A 123 -5.90 30.91 11.72
N ASP A 124 -7.04 31.07 12.41
CA ASP A 124 -7.53 30.10 13.40
C ASP A 124 -8.42 29.03 12.77
N THR A 125 -8.87 29.21 11.52
CA THR A 125 -9.84 28.35 10.86
C THR A 125 -9.34 27.72 9.57
N GLU A 126 -8.39 28.38 8.92
CA GLU A 126 -7.89 27.98 7.60
C GLU A 126 -6.48 27.44 7.73
N GLU A 127 -6.16 26.41 6.97
CA GLU A 127 -4.81 25.87 6.86
C GLU A 127 -4.41 25.80 5.39
N LEU A 128 -3.24 26.29 5.04
CA LEU A 128 -2.61 26.10 3.73
C LEU A 128 -1.35 25.27 3.92
N ILE A 129 -1.44 23.99 3.61
CA ILE A 129 -0.36 23.02 3.82
C ILE A 129 0.39 22.81 2.50
N ALA A 130 1.63 23.28 2.44
CA ALA A 130 2.56 22.84 1.40
C ALA A 130 3.15 21.51 1.80
N PHE A 131 3.20 20.56 0.90
CA PHE A 131 3.72 19.21 1.19
C PHE A 131 4.57 18.66 0.05
N ALA A 132 5.50 17.79 0.42
CA ALA A 132 6.26 16.95 -0.48
C ALA A 132 6.26 15.51 0.04
N ARG A 133 6.09 14.54 -0.86
CA ARG A 133 6.11 13.12 -0.57
C ARG A 133 7.00 12.41 -1.58
N TYR A 134 7.89 11.60 -1.05
CA TYR A 134 8.69 10.67 -1.82
C TYR A 134 8.29 9.25 -1.47
N GLU A 135 8.07 8.41 -2.47
CA GLU A 135 7.77 7.00 -2.28
C GLU A 135 8.53 6.12 -3.29
N ASN A 136 8.90 4.95 -2.82
CA ASN A 136 9.41 3.88 -3.65
C ASN A 136 8.73 2.58 -3.25
N TYR A 137 8.31 1.81 -4.22
CA TYR A 137 7.80 0.46 -4.03
C TYR A 137 8.32 -0.46 -5.12
N ASN A 138 8.75 -1.63 -4.70
CA ASN A 138 9.24 -2.69 -5.57
C ASN A 138 8.52 -3.99 -5.22
N THR A 139 7.74 -4.50 -6.17
CA THR A 139 7.02 -5.76 -6.01
C THR A 139 7.77 -6.95 -6.60
N HIS A 140 9.00 -6.73 -7.07
CA HIS A 140 9.93 -7.75 -7.58
C HIS A 140 11.32 -7.62 -6.97
N VAL A 141 11.41 -7.43 -5.63
CA VAL A 141 12.70 -7.43 -4.91
C VAL A 141 13.39 -8.77 -5.04
N GLU A 142 12.60 -9.84 -4.90
CA GLU A 142 13.00 -11.23 -5.17
C GLU A 142 11.86 -11.90 -5.94
N VAL A 143 12.22 -12.90 -6.74
CA VAL A 143 11.30 -13.73 -7.52
C VAL A 143 11.61 -15.20 -7.26
N ALA A 144 10.67 -16.09 -7.61
CA ALA A 144 10.87 -17.52 -7.51
C ALA A 144 12.00 -18.00 -8.46
N GLU A 145 12.59 -19.15 -8.16
CA GLU A 145 13.61 -19.77 -8.99
C GLU A 145 13.06 -20.02 -10.41
N GLY A 146 13.87 -19.69 -11.42
CA GLY A 146 13.49 -19.79 -12.83
C GLY A 146 12.76 -18.55 -13.39
N TYR A 147 12.45 -17.57 -12.56
CA TYR A 147 11.86 -16.29 -12.97
C TYR A 147 12.91 -15.17 -12.95
N SER A 148 12.69 -14.11 -13.69
CA SER A 148 13.58 -12.94 -13.75
C SER A 148 12.96 -11.73 -13.09
N ILE A 149 13.77 -10.95 -12.37
CA ILE A 149 13.36 -9.67 -11.82
C ILE A 149 12.96 -8.73 -12.96
N ASN A 150 11.81 -8.08 -12.81
CA ASN A 150 11.31 -7.12 -13.77
C ASN A 150 11.37 -5.71 -13.16
N ASP A 151 12.27 -4.89 -13.66
CA ASP A 151 12.56 -3.54 -13.17
C ASP A 151 11.36 -2.58 -13.33
N ALA A 152 10.37 -2.89 -14.19
CA ALA A 152 9.14 -2.12 -14.31
C ALA A 152 8.29 -2.12 -13.02
N TYR A 153 8.54 -3.06 -12.11
CA TYR A 153 7.88 -3.14 -10.81
C TYR A 153 8.63 -2.40 -9.69
N ASN A 154 9.82 -1.88 -9.95
CA ASN A 154 10.53 -0.97 -9.06
C ASN A 154 10.19 0.47 -9.42
N ARG A 155 9.25 1.07 -8.69
CA ARG A 155 8.68 2.38 -9.00
C ARG A 155 9.03 3.41 -7.94
N THR A 156 9.25 4.63 -8.42
CA THR A 156 9.54 5.79 -7.58
C THR A 156 8.59 6.92 -7.95
N GLU A 157 8.05 7.58 -6.94
CA GLU A 157 7.13 8.69 -7.12
C GLU A 157 7.53 9.87 -6.21
N LEU A 158 7.56 11.06 -6.80
CA LEU A 158 7.73 12.32 -6.08
C LEU A 158 6.47 13.16 -6.28
N THR A 159 5.77 13.46 -5.21
CA THR A 159 4.58 14.31 -5.21
C THR A 159 4.87 15.60 -4.47
N ILE A 160 4.53 16.74 -5.09
CA ILE A 160 4.62 18.07 -4.46
C ILE A 160 3.26 18.73 -4.63
N GLY A 161 2.74 19.34 -3.58
CA GLY A 161 1.41 19.92 -3.66
C GLY A 161 1.05 20.87 -2.53
N LEU A 162 -0.19 21.37 -2.63
CA LEU A 162 -0.84 22.22 -1.67
C LEU A 162 -2.18 21.63 -1.25
N GLY A 163 -2.45 21.67 0.04
CA GLY A 163 -3.75 21.36 0.62
C GLY A 163 -4.32 22.61 1.28
N PHE A 164 -5.47 23.09 0.83
CA PHE A 164 -6.15 24.24 1.41
C PHE A 164 -7.42 23.79 2.15
N LYS A 165 -7.34 23.82 3.46
CA LYS A 165 -8.47 23.55 4.37
C LYS A 165 -9.14 24.87 4.67
N ILE A 166 -10.32 25.08 4.08
CA ILE A 166 -11.07 26.33 4.18
C ILE A 166 -11.97 26.40 5.42
N ALA A 167 -12.26 25.24 6.02
CA ALA A 167 -13.08 25.10 7.22
C ALA A 167 -12.81 23.74 7.87
N LYS A 168 -13.35 23.51 9.06
CA LYS A 168 -13.21 22.23 9.80
C LYS A 168 -13.69 21.00 9.03
N GLY A 169 -14.56 21.16 8.04
CA GLY A 169 -15.15 20.06 7.27
C GLY A 169 -14.88 20.09 5.77
N ALA A 170 -14.00 20.96 5.24
CA ALA A 170 -13.77 21.06 3.81
C ALA A 170 -12.32 21.37 3.45
N MET A 171 -11.81 20.67 2.45
CA MET A 171 -10.43 20.82 1.95
C MET A 171 -10.38 20.69 0.44
N PHE A 172 -9.53 21.50 -0.19
CA PHE A 172 -9.07 21.34 -1.57
C PHE A 172 -7.63 20.88 -1.57
N LYS A 173 -7.26 20.04 -2.52
CA LYS A 173 -5.90 19.57 -2.72
C LYS A 173 -5.53 19.66 -4.19
N ALA A 174 -4.34 20.18 -4.46
CA ALA A 174 -3.75 20.16 -5.81
C ALA A 174 -2.30 19.69 -5.67
N ASP A 175 -1.88 18.74 -6.51
CA ASP A 175 -0.52 18.24 -6.50
C ASP A 175 -0.04 17.88 -7.91
N TYR A 176 1.27 17.87 -8.06
CA TYR A 176 1.97 17.37 -9.22
C TYR A 176 2.82 16.19 -8.83
N GLN A 177 2.64 15.09 -9.53
CA GLN A 177 3.29 13.82 -9.29
C GLN A 177 4.24 13.50 -10.44
N ILE A 178 5.46 13.12 -10.11
CA ILE A 178 6.49 12.65 -11.04
C ILE A 178 6.67 11.16 -10.76
N ILE A 179 6.34 10.34 -11.75
CA ILE A 179 6.34 8.88 -11.67
C ILE A 179 7.45 8.34 -12.56
N SER A 180 8.27 7.44 -12.03
CA SER A 180 9.31 6.71 -12.75
C SER A 180 9.34 5.24 -12.35
N ASP A 181 9.84 4.40 -13.22
CA ASP A 181 10.18 3.01 -12.93
C ASP A 181 11.62 2.71 -13.38
N ALA A 182 12.24 1.68 -12.80
CA ALA A 182 13.65 1.38 -13.05
C ALA A 182 13.92 0.77 -14.43
N SER A 183 12.87 0.39 -15.19
CA SER A 183 12.99 -0.14 -16.56
C SER A 183 13.12 0.94 -17.62
N ARG A 184 12.86 2.23 -17.28
CA ARG A 184 12.81 3.35 -18.22
C ARG A 184 13.53 4.57 -17.70
N GLU A 185 14.12 5.34 -18.61
CA GLU A 185 14.69 6.65 -18.28
C GLU A 185 13.60 7.75 -18.25
N ASP A 186 12.50 7.55 -18.96
CA ASP A 186 11.42 8.52 -19.08
C ASP A 186 10.58 8.60 -17.79
N LYS A 187 10.32 9.85 -17.36
CA LYS A 187 9.44 10.15 -16.24
C LYS A 187 8.11 10.65 -16.75
N ARG A 188 7.01 10.23 -16.10
CA ARG A 188 5.68 10.75 -16.36
C ARG A 188 5.30 11.77 -15.31
N GLY A 189 4.76 12.91 -15.77
CA GLY A 189 4.13 13.90 -14.90
C GLY A 189 2.62 13.75 -14.90
N GLN A 190 2.00 13.92 -13.72
CA GLN A 190 0.54 13.92 -13.55
C GLN A 190 0.15 15.05 -12.62
N PHE A 191 -0.84 15.84 -13.04
CA PHE A 191 -1.48 16.83 -12.17
C PHE A 191 -2.77 16.24 -11.59
N ASN A 192 -2.94 16.39 -10.28
CA ASN A 192 -4.11 15.92 -9.55
C ASN A 192 -4.79 17.09 -8.85
N PHE A 193 -6.12 17.07 -8.87
CA PHE A 193 -6.94 17.98 -8.09
C PHE A 193 -8.03 17.17 -7.38
N GLY A 194 -8.26 17.48 -6.11
CA GLY A 194 -9.24 16.79 -5.29
C GLY A 194 -9.89 17.70 -4.27
N THR A 195 -11.09 17.31 -3.87
CA THR A 195 -11.84 17.94 -2.79
C THR A 195 -12.22 16.87 -1.76
N ALA A 196 -12.20 17.23 -0.49
CA ALA A 196 -12.70 16.40 0.60
C ALA A 196 -13.68 17.21 1.46
N ILE A 197 -14.80 16.59 1.80
CA ILE A 197 -15.80 17.13 2.70
C ILE A 197 -16.09 16.05 3.74
N TRP A 198 -16.07 16.44 5.03
CA TRP A 198 -16.42 15.53 6.13
C TRP A 198 -17.32 16.25 7.13
N PHE A 199 -18.22 15.50 7.75
CA PHE A 199 -19.28 15.98 8.66
C PHE A 199 -19.48 15.02 9.84
#